data_7ebcb34338129b40bdb26c59ffb1b9e2
#
_entry.id   7ebcb34338129b40bdb26c59ffb1b9e2
#
_cell.length_a   1.000
_cell.length_b   1.000
_cell.length_c   1.000
_cell.angle_alpha   90.00
_cell.angle_beta   90.00
_cell.angle_gamma   90.00
#
_symmetry.space_group_name_H-M   'P 1'
#
loop_
_entity.id
_entity.type
_entity.pdbx_description
1 polymer ?
#
loop_
_entity_poly.entity_id
_entity_poly.type
_entity_poly.pdbx_seq_one_letter_code
_entity_poly.pdbx_strand_id
1 'polypeptide(L)'
;MKQKTSVKQWIALGAMSMGVFMGLLDVTVVNVALPTMVTDFHTNFTNLQWVLNAYTLVYAVSLLIMSKLGDMYGRKKIFLGSLILFVIASAINGMATNLLVLDVGRGVQAIGGAGMMSLSMALVTSNSDGKDRGLALGILGSVIGVSTASGPLIGGYLIEHFGWPAIFYVNVPVGLIAVVLTVIYVNETPSYGKGQKIDLMGMLFSALGLFAVIYGLIVKESNPHLSWLNLQVSGYLVGGLLLLIIFVIIELHVTSPMVDMKMFKRTHFVGIVIVAFALGAGIYSFNTFLTALMQNYIGYSALQTGIRQLTISMWSLILGPVVGILSSRYSKKWMISISLFVGGVGFLLVARAVGPKVSFETLWPGMVLMGITNGMVNPLLNTTGMEGVKPSEMGMVSGLLNVFRQLGITVGVVGLGLVQDTKYENYLNVHLGSVNMPAAALSGIKKALVEAGPFSGHGIAFSTRISQSPFGHGLQQVVIKAYDSGMTAVAVGAALIVIIGGLAAVFLLKNHVDSVEISDNSKNRD
;
A
#
# COMPACT_ATOMS: atom_id res chain seq x y z
N MET A 1 21.61 -8.17 34.89
CA MET A 1 21.32 -6.72 34.77
C MET A 1 20.46 -6.50 33.54
N LYS A 2 19.28 -5.88 33.68
CA LYS A 2 18.41 -5.53 32.52
C LYS A 2 19.08 -4.37 31.78
N GLN A 3 19.70 -4.64 30.62
CA GLN A 3 20.13 -3.57 29.73
C GLN A 3 18.87 -2.86 29.24
N LYS A 4 18.66 -1.63 29.66
CA LYS A 4 17.63 -0.74 29.10
C LYS A 4 18.08 -0.32 27.72
N THR A 5 17.18 -0.37 26.73
CA THR A 5 17.43 0.17 25.39
C THR A 5 17.98 1.59 25.51
N SER A 6 19.12 1.84 24.91
CA SER A 6 19.78 3.13 25.03
C SER A 6 19.02 4.21 24.29
N VAL A 7 19.12 5.47 24.73
CA VAL A 7 18.53 6.63 24.04
C VAL A 7 18.96 6.66 22.55
N LYS A 8 20.18 6.22 22.27
CA LYS A 8 20.69 6.11 20.88
C LYS A 8 19.86 5.17 20.00
N GLN A 9 19.38 4.04 20.56
CA GLN A 9 18.55 3.08 19.81
C GLN A 9 17.15 3.65 19.50
N TRP A 10 16.59 4.45 20.41
CA TRP A 10 15.32 5.14 20.17
C TRP A 10 15.44 6.25 19.13
N ILE A 11 16.55 6.98 19.12
CA ILE A 11 16.81 7.96 18.06
C ILE A 11 17.02 7.26 16.71
N ALA A 12 17.74 6.13 16.69
CA ALA A 12 17.89 5.31 15.48
C ALA A 12 16.53 4.81 14.93
N LEU A 13 15.65 4.34 15.83
CA LEU A 13 14.27 3.97 15.46
C LEU A 13 13.52 5.17 14.85
N GLY A 14 13.65 6.35 15.46
CA GLY A 14 13.06 7.59 14.94
C GLY A 14 13.54 7.91 13.53
N ALA A 15 14.85 7.83 13.27
CA ALA A 15 15.44 8.08 11.96
C ALA A 15 14.91 7.11 10.88
N MET A 16 14.86 5.81 11.19
CA MET A 16 14.33 4.80 10.28
C MET A 16 12.83 4.98 10.05
N SER A 17 12.07 5.33 11.09
CA SER A 17 10.65 5.63 11.01
C SER A 17 10.34 6.86 10.17
N MET A 18 11.17 7.91 10.23
CA MET A 18 11.03 9.10 9.37
C MET A 18 11.17 8.75 7.88
N GLY A 19 12.14 7.89 7.51
CA GLY A 19 12.29 7.42 6.13
C GLY A 19 11.05 6.65 5.65
N VAL A 20 10.54 5.72 6.45
CA VAL A 20 9.31 4.96 6.13
C VAL A 20 8.10 5.89 6.05
N PHE A 21 7.97 6.84 6.97
CA PHE A 21 6.89 7.81 6.98
C PHE A 21 6.86 8.63 5.68
N MET A 22 8.01 9.18 5.29
CA MET A 22 8.11 9.97 4.05
C MET A 22 7.75 9.14 2.81
N GLY A 23 8.30 7.93 2.68
CA GLY A 23 8.05 7.08 1.50
C GLY A 23 6.58 6.69 1.34
N LEU A 24 5.85 6.46 2.44
CA LEU A 24 4.43 6.09 2.40
C LEU A 24 3.51 7.32 2.31
N LEU A 25 3.87 8.41 2.98
CA LEU A 25 3.15 9.68 2.86
C LEU A 25 3.16 10.17 1.42
N ASP A 26 4.32 10.13 0.77
CA ASP A 26 4.52 10.60 -0.60
C ASP A 26 3.56 9.92 -1.60
N VAL A 27 3.32 8.62 -1.46
CA VAL A 27 2.36 7.89 -2.31
C VAL A 27 0.93 8.46 -2.17
N THR A 28 0.53 8.81 -0.96
CA THR A 28 -0.85 9.23 -0.67
C THR A 28 -1.08 10.72 -0.90
N VAL A 29 -0.07 11.54 -0.69
CA VAL A 29 -0.13 13.00 -0.89
C VAL A 29 -0.26 13.35 -2.36
N VAL A 30 0.46 12.66 -3.26
CA VAL A 30 0.42 12.93 -4.70
C VAL A 30 -0.99 12.71 -5.28
N ASN A 31 -1.75 11.75 -4.78
CA ASN A 31 -3.14 11.56 -5.21
C ASN A 31 -4.01 12.81 -5.02
N VAL A 32 -3.77 13.55 -3.94
CA VAL A 32 -4.51 14.79 -3.61
C VAL A 32 -4.10 15.94 -4.54
N ALA A 33 -2.87 15.93 -5.05
CA ALA A 33 -2.32 16.96 -5.90
C ALA A 33 -2.73 16.83 -7.38
N LEU A 34 -3.20 15.66 -7.83
CA LEU A 34 -3.51 15.40 -9.23
C LEU A 34 -4.43 16.45 -9.87
N PRO A 35 -5.56 16.87 -9.27
CA PRO A 35 -6.44 17.89 -9.88
C PRO A 35 -5.73 19.22 -10.14
N THR A 36 -4.88 19.68 -9.22
CA THR A 36 -4.10 20.91 -9.36
C THR A 36 -3.03 20.77 -10.44
N MET A 37 -2.35 19.61 -10.48
CA MET A 37 -1.35 19.32 -11.52
C MET A 37 -1.95 19.24 -12.93
N VAL A 38 -3.21 18.78 -13.09
CA VAL A 38 -3.92 18.77 -14.40
C VAL A 38 -3.99 20.19 -14.97
N THR A 39 -4.32 21.17 -14.15
CA THR A 39 -4.42 22.58 -14.57
C THR A 39 -3.06 23.18 -14.86
N ASP A 40 -2.07 22.93 -14.01
CA ASP A 40 -0.74 23.55 -14.13
C ASP A 40 0.07 23.00 -15.33
N PHE A 41 -0.02 21.69 -15.58
CA PHE A 41 0.65 21.08 -16.74
C PHE A 41 -0.18 21.14 -18.03
N HIS A 42 -1.37 21.75 -18.01
CA HIS A 42 -2.30 21.81 -19.16
C HIS A 42 -2.52 20.48 -19.84
N THR A 43 -2.71 19.41 -19.06
CA THR A 43 -2.83 18.03 -19.51
C THR A 43 -4.18 17.41 -19.11
N ASN A 44 -4.41 16.16 -19.49
CA ASN A 44 -5.56 15.39 -19.05
C ASN A 44 -5.20 14.48 -17.85
N PHE A 45 -6.23 14.03 -17.14
CA PHE A 45 -6.08 13.18 -15.97
C PHE A 45 -5.39 11.83 -16.30
N THR A 46 -5.66 11.26 -17.47
CA THR A 46 -5.09 9.98 -17.91
C THR A 46 -3.57 10.04 -18.04
N ASN A 47 -3.05 11.12 -18.66
CA ASN A 47 -1.61 11.32 -18.78
C ASN A 47 -0.97 11.52 -17.40
N LEU A 48 -1.65 12.24 -16.50
CA LEU A 48 -1.13 12.51 -15.16
C LEU A 48 -1.13 11.28 -14.24
N GLN A 49 -1.96 10.27 -14.52
CA GLN A 49 -1.89 9.00 -13.79
C GLN A 49 -0.51 8.34 -13.85
N TRP A 50 0.30 8.64 -14.88
CA TRP A 50 1.66 8.14 -14.97
C TRP A 50 2.56 8.60 -13.83
N VAL A 51 2.31 9.76 -13.23
CA VAL A 51 3.02 10.24 -12.04
C VAL A 51 2.89 9.26 -10.86
N LEU A 52 1.71 8.61 -10.72
CA LEU A 52 1.48 7.57 -9.72
C LEU A 52 2.00 6.20 -10.17
N ASN A 53 1.72 5.85 -11.42
CA ASN A 53 2.02 4.54 -11.97
C ASN A 53 3.53 4.30 -12.07
N ALA A 54 4.31 5.31 -12.50
CA ALA A 54 5.77 5.23 -12.56
C ALA A 54 6.36 4.93 -11.17
N TYR A 55 5.87 5.62 -10.13
CA TYR A 55 6.28 5.34 -8.77
C TYR A 55 5.91 3.91 -8.36
N THR A 56 4.66 3.52 -8.49
CA THR A 56 4.15 2.21 -8.05
C THR A 56 4.88 1.04 -8.73
N LEU A 57 5.08 1.13 -10.03
CA LEU A 57 5.79 0.11 -10.82
C LEU A 57 7.24 -0.04 -10.36
N VAL A 58 7.99 1.06 -10.36
CA VAL A 58 9.40 1.02 -9.99
C VAL A 58 9.59 0.67 -8.52
N TYR A 59 8.71 1.15 -7.64
CA TYR A 59 8.72 0.80 -6.22
C TYR A 59 8.58 -0.70 -5.99
N ALA A 60 7.58 -1.34 -6.59
CA ALA A 60 7.32 -2.77 -6.42
C ALA A 60 8.49 -3.64 -6.92
N VAL A 61 9.04 -3.28 -8.08
CA VAL A 61 10.20 -3.97 -8.68
C VAL A 61 11.44 -3.80 -7.81
N SER A 62 11.67 -2.61 -7.25
CA SER A 62 12.87 -2.28 -6.49
C SER A 62 12.91 -2.90 -5.09
N LEU A 63 11.76 -3.27 -4.50
CA LEU A 63 11.69 -3.79 -3.13
C LEU A 63 12.62 -4.99 -2.88
N LEU A 64 12.59 -6.00 -3.76
CA LEU A 64 13.44 -7.20 -3.63
C LEU A 64 14.91 -6.87 -3.91
N ILE A 65 15.18 -6.07 -4.93
CA ILE A 65 16.53 -5.69 -5.33
C ILE A 65 17.22 -4.94 -4.19
N MET A 66 16.56 -3.91 -3.64
CA MET A 66 17.12 -3.10 -2.57
C MET A 66 17.32 -3.90 -1.28
N SER A 67 16.41 -4.84 -1.01
CA SER A 67 16.56 -5.80 0.10
C SER A 67 17.82 -6.65 -0.04
N LYS A 68 18.03 -7.26 -1.21
CA LYS A 68 19.23 -8.08 -1.49
C LYS A 68 20.50 -7.26 -1.42
N LEU A 69 20.51 -6.07 -2.00
CA LEU A 69 21.66 -5.15 -1.93
C LEU A 69 21.98 -4.79 -0.48
N GLY A 70 20.98 -4.58 0.36
CA GLY A 70 21.16 -4.32 1.78
C GLY A 70 21.80 -5.49 2.53
N ASP A 71 21.37 -6.71 2.27
CA ASP A 71 21.95 -7.91 2.88
C ASP A 71 23.40 -8.17 2.41
N MET A 72 23.75 -7.78 1.16
CA MET A 72 25.10 -7.96 0.59
C MET A 72 26.08 -6.86 1.01
N TYR A 73 25.67 -5.60 0.93
CA TYR A 73 26.58 -4.45 1.09
C TYR A 73 26.46 -3.72 2.43
N GLY A 74 25.48 -4.11 3.25
CA GLY A 74 25.18 -3.49 4.53
C GLY A 74 23.86 -2.69 4.48
N ARG A 75 22.99 -3.00 5.42
CA ARG A 75 21.62 -2.46 5.42
C ARG A 75 21.57 -0.97 5.68
N LYS A 76 22.42 -0.47 6.61
CA LYS A 76 22.51 0.98 6.87
C LYS A 76 22.97 1.74 5.63
N LYS A 77 24.02 1.25 4.94
CA LYS A 77 24.56 1.92 3.75
C LYS A 77 23.51 2.04 2.64
N ILE A 78 22.82 0.95 2.35
CA ILE A 78 21.78 0.93 1.31
C ILE A 78 20.56 1.75 1.73
N PHE A 79 20.14 1.69 3.00
CA PHE A 79 19.07 2.53 3.54
C PHE A 79 19.41 4.02 3.44
N LEU A 80 20.63 4.41 3.81
CA LEU A 80 21.12 5.80 3.73
C LEU A 80 21.18 6.28 2.27
N GLY A 81 21.72 5.46 1.37
CA GLY A 81 21.75 5.75 -0.08
C GLY A 81 20.34 5.92 -0.65
N SER A 82 19.42 5.07 -0.22
CA SER A 82 17.99 5.14 -0.60
C SER A 82 17.33 6.43 -0.10
N LEU A 83 17.61 6.82 1.13
CA LEU A 83 17.12 8.04 1.75
C LEU A 83 17.64 9.30 1.01
N ILE A 84 18.92 9.34 0.70
CA ILE A 84 19.55 10.43 -0.07
C ILE A 84 18.95 10.51 -1.48
N LEU A 85 18.81 9.36 -2.16
CA LEU A 85 18.21 9.28 -3.48
C LEU A 85 16.76 9.80 -3.48
N PHE A 86 15.97 9.40 -2.47
CA PHE A 86 14.59 9.84 -2.29
C PHE A 86 14.50 11.37 -2.12
N VAL A 87 15.37 11.95 -1.28
CA VAL A 87 15.39 13.40 -1.02
C VAL A 87 15.77 14.19 -2.27
N ILE A 88 16.81 13.74 -3.00
CA ILE A 88 17.24 14.40 -4.23
C ILE A 88 16.15 14.32 -5.30
N ALA A 89 15.59 13.13 -5.52
CA ALA A 89 14.52 12.94 -6.48
C ALA A 89 13.27 13.76 -6.10
N SER A 90 12.95 13.86 -4.80
CA SER A 90 11.85 14.68 -4.31
C SER A 90 12.08 16.18 -4.62
N ALA A 91 13.30 16.69 -4.40
CA ALA A 91 13.65 18.07 -4.77
C ALA A 91 13.49 18.32 -6.28
N ILE A 92 13.93 17.38 -7.13
CA ILE A 92 13.78 17.44 -8.59
C ILE A 92 12.29 17.43 -8.99
N ASN A 93 11.48 16.58 -8.37
CA ASN A 93 10.05 16.50 -8.63
C ASN A 93 9.33 17.81 -8.29
N GLY A 94 9.71 18.47 -7.19
CA GLY A 94 9.18 19.78 -6.83
C GLY A 94 9.57 20.91 -7.80
N MET A 95 10.65 20.74 -8.57
CA MET A 95 11.11 21.67 -9.61
C MET A 95 10.66 21.28 -11.03
N ALA A 96 9.85 20.21 -11.19
CA ALA A 96 9.47 19.71 -12.50
C ALA A 96 8.61 20.73 -13.27
N THR A 97 9.03 21.05 -14.49
CA THR A 97 8.34 21.97 -15.40
C THR A 97 7.52 21.25 -16.49
N ASN A 98 7.66 19.93 -16.58
CA ASN A 98 6.93 19.10 -17.52
C ASN A 98 6.72 17.67 -16.96
N LEU A 99 5.75 16.95 -17.54
CA LEU A 99 5.37 15.60 -17.06
C LEU A 99 6.50 14.59 -17.17
N LEU A 100 7.31 14.64 -18.24
CA LEU A 100 8.39 13.67 -18.42
C LEU A 100 9.42 13.74 -17.27
N VAL A 101 9.82 14.96 -16.87
CA VAL A 101 10.73 15.16 -15.74
C VAL A 101 10.10 14.64 -14.45
N LEU A 102 8.80 14.91 -14.26
CA LEU A 102 8.07 14.43 -13.08
C LEU A 102 7.97 12.90 -13.07
N ASP A 103 7.58 12.26 -14.18
CA ASP A 103 7.42 10.80 -14.27
C ASP A 103 8.75 10.06 -14.05
N VAL A 104 9.83 10.52 -14.70
CA VAL A 104 11.18 9.95 -14.51
C VAL A 104 11.65 10.17 -13.08
N GLY A 105 11.49 11.39 -12.54
CA GLY A 105 11.83 11.71 -11.17
C GLY A 105 11.05 10.86 -10.15
N ARG A 106 9.77 10.57 -10.41
CA ARG A 106 8.94 9.65 -9.61
C ARG A 106 9.49 8.22 -9.65
N GLY A 107 9.90 7.75 -10.83
CA GLY A 107 10.57 6.44 -10.94
C GLY A 107 11.85 6.37 -10.11
N VAL A 108 12.71 7.38 -10.18
CA VAL A 108 13.96 7.45 -9.37
C VAL A 108 13.64 7.55 -7.87
N GLN A 109 12.65 8.35 -7.49
CA GLN A 109 12.21 8.49 -6.10
C GLN A 109 11.69 7.17 -5.54
N ALA A 110 11.00 6.37 -6.35
CA ALA A 110 10.46 5.06 -5.98
C ALA A 110 11.56 4.05 -5.59
N ILE A 111 12.73 4.08 -6.25
CA ILE A 111 13.89 3.25 -5.86
C ILE A 111 14.31 3.59 -4.42
N GLY A 112 14.40 4.88 -4.10
CA GLY A 112 14.69 5.34 -2.75
C GLY A 112 13.65 4.88 -1.74
N GLY A 113 12.37 5.07 -2.05
CA GLY A 113 11.24 4.63 -1.21
C GLY A 113 11.26 3.12 -0.94
N ALA A 114 11.52 2.32 -1.98
CA ALA A 114 11.61 0.86 -1.88
C ALA A 114 12.75 0.41 -0.96
N GLY A 115 13.93 1.03 -1.07
CA GLY A 115 15.05 0.72 -0.19
C GLY A 115 14.80 1.10 1.27
N MET A 116 14.22 2.27 1.53
CA MET A 116 13.81 2.65 2.89
C MET A 116 12.83 1.65 3.49
N MET A 117 11.82 1.25 2.73
CA MET A 117 10.76 0.37 3.21
C MET A 117 11.26 -1.07 3.42
N SER A 118 11.97 -1.63 2.44
CA SER A 118 12.42 -3.03 2.48
C SER A 118 13.46 -3.29 3.58
N LEU A 119 14.28 -2.30 3.91
CA LEU A 119 15.36 -2.46 4.90
C LEU A 119 14.97 -2.02 6.32
N SER A 120 13.91 -1.20 6.48
CA SER A 120 13.53 -0.62 7.76
C SER A 120 13.26 -1.68 8.84
N MET A 121 12.48 -2.70 8.53
CA MET A 121 12.10 -3.76 9.48
C MET A 121 13.33 -4.56 9.94
N ALA A 122 14.23 -4.90 9.01
CA ALA A 122 15.46 -5.62 9.32
C ALA A 122 16.44 -4.77 10.15
N LEU A 123 16.55 -3.47 9.81
CA LEU A 123 17.39 -2.52 10.58
C LEU A 123 16.84 -2.29 11.98
N VAL A 124 15.53 -2.08 12.12
CA VAL A 124 14.88 -1.93 13.44
C VAL A 124 15.10 -3.18 14.27
N THR A 125 14.94 -4.37 13.67
CA THR A 125 15.15 -5.64 14.37
C THR A 125 16.59 -5.81 14.86
N SER A 126 17.58 -5.40 14.05
CA SER A 126 19.00 -5.54 14.40
C SER A 126 19.52 -4.43 15.33
N ASN A 127 18.88 -3.26 15.34
CA ASN A 127 19.24 -2.14 16.20
C ASN A 127 18.45 -2.11 17.54
N SER A 128 17.58 -3.10 17.78
CA SER A 128 16.75 -3.18 19.01
C SER A 128 17.12 -4.39 19.83
N ASP A 129 17.26 -4.21 21.13
CA ASP A 129 17.54 -5.30 22.07
C ASP A 129 16.32 -6.23 22.27
N GLY A 130 16.57 -7.50 22.61
CA GLY A 130 15.59 -8.58 22.56
C GLY A 130 14.22 -8.31 23.15
N LYS A 131 14.11 -7.59 24.29
CA LYS A 131 12.82 -7.28 24.93
C LYS A 131 12.09 -6.10 24.30
N ASP A 132 12.83 -5.13 23.77
CA ASP A 132 12.28 -3.90 23.23
C ASP A 132 12.04 -4.01 21.71
N ARG A 133 12.50 -5.11 21.08
CA ARG A 133 12.29 -5.38 19.64
C ARG A 133 10.82 -5.38 19.26
N GLY A 134 9.96 -6.02 20.07
CA GLY A 134 8.51 -6.02 19.83
C GLY A 134 7.92 -4.62 19.84
N LEU A 135 8.32 -3.80 20.82
CA LEU A 135 7.89 -2.40 20.91
C LEU A 135 8.41 -1.57 19.73
N ALA A 136 9.68 -1.74 19.35
CA ALA A 136 10.28 -1.01 18.22
C ALA A 136 9.60 -1.36 16.88
N LEU A 137 9.33 -2.63 16.62
CA LEU A 137 8.57 -3.07 15.45
C LEU A 137 7.10 -2.65 15.53
N GLY A 138 6.55 -2.55 16.75
CA GLY A 138 5.24 -1.99 17.02
C GLY A 138 5.13 -0.53 16.60
N ILE A 139 6.10 0.29 17.00
CA ILE A 139 6.20 1.72 16.63
C ILE A 139 6.36 1.85 15.11
N LEU A 140 7.23 1.05 14.47
CA LEU A 140 7.37 1.06 13.02
C LEU A 140 6.04 0.72 12.33
N GLY A 141 5.31 -0.28 12.82
CA GLY A 141 3.98 -0.63 12.33
C GLY A 141 2.96 0.50 12.48
N SER A 142 3.04 1.25 13.59
CA SER A 142 2.23 2.46 13.80
C SER A 142 2.51 3.52 12.75
N VAL A 143 3.78 3.77 12.49
CA VAL A 143 4.23 4.74 11.48
C VAL A 143 3.70 4.37 10.10
N ILE A 144 3.76 3.09 9.71
CA ILE A 144 3.19 2.59 8.45
C ILE A 144 1.68 2.91 8.38
N GLY A 145 0.93 2.62 9.44
CA GLY A 145 -0.51 2.86 9.47
C GLY A 145 -0.90 4.33 9.44
N VAL A 146 -0.15 5.19 10.11
CA VAL A 146 -0.40 6.64 10.15
C VAL A 146 -0.03 7.31 8.83
N SER A 147 1.10 6.94 8.25
CA SER A 147 1.61 7.57 7.01
C SER A 147 0.60 7.49 5.89
N THR A 148 -0.02 6.33 5.70
CA THR A 148 -0.99 6.09 4.62
C THR A 148 -2.27 6.91 4.75
N ALA A 149 -2.68 7.24 5.97
CA ALA A 149 -3.89 8.02 6.22
C ALA A 149 -3.63 9.53 6.36
N SER A 150 -2.36 9.94 6.55
CA SER A 150 -2.00 11.35 6.71
C SER A 150 -1.92 12.12 5.38
N GLY A 151 -1.91 11.41 4.24
CA GLY A 151 -1.76 12.02 2.91
C GLY A 151 -2.76 13.12 2.61
N PRO A 152 -4.08 12.87 2.69
CA PRO A 152 -5.08 13.90 2.43
C PRO A 152 -4.99 15.09 3.39
N LEU A 153 -4.63 14.87 4.65
CA LEU A 153 -4.49 15.95 5.63
C LEU A 153 -3.28 16.85 5.32
N ILE A 154 -2.10 16.24 5.23
CA ILE A 154 -0.85 16.98 4.97
C ILE A 154 -0.85 17.52 3.55
N GLY A 155 -1.26 16.71 2.57
CA GLY A 155 -1.32 17.10 1.17
C GLY A 155 -2.32 18.22 0.93
N GLY A 156 -3.53 18.11 1.48
CA GLY A 156 -4.55 19.14 1.37
C GLY A 156 -4.05 20.49 1.90
N TYR A 157 -3.45 20.50 3.09
CA TYR A 157 -2.88 21.71 3.69
C TYR A 157 -1.74 22.30 2.83
N LEU A 158 -0.79 21.47 2.40
CA LEU A 158 0.35 21.93 1.61
C LEU A 158 -0.07 22.50 0.24
N ILE A 159 -0.99 21.81 -0.44
CA ILE A 159 -1.47 22.22 -1.76
C ILE A 159 -2.25 23.53 -1.69
N GLU A 160 -3.13 23.66 -0.69
CA GLU A 160 -3.96 24.84 -0.52
C GLU A 160 -3.15 26.11 -0.23
N HIS A 161 -2.05 25.99 0.55
CA HIS A 161 -1.27 27.16 1.00
C HIS A 161 0.00 27.42 0.19
N PHE A 162 0.60 26.40 -0.42
CA PHE A 162 1.91 26.47 -1.06
C PHE A 162 1.96 25.91 -2.48
N GLY A 163 0.82 25.38 -2.98
CA GLY A 163 0.74 24.70 -4.27
C GLY A 163 1.28 23.25 -4.25
N TRP A 164 1.05 22.53 -5.35
CA TRP A 164 1.42 21.10 -5.46
C TRP A 164 2.94 20.81 -5.28
N PRO A 165 3.90 21.66 -5.68
CA PRO A 165 5.32 21.36 -5.49
C PRO A 165 5.71 21.16 -4.01
N ALA A 166 4.96 21.79 -3.08
CA ALA A 166 5.23 21.70 -1.65
C ALA A 166 5.15 20.28 -1.10
N ILE A 167 4.33 19.39 -1.73
CA ILE A 167 4.25 17.98 -1.33
C ILE A 167 5.57 17.23 -1.51
N PHE A 168 6.39 17.67 -2.46
CA PHE A 168 7.72 17.13 -2.67
C PHE A 168 8.75 17.83 -1.79
N TYR A 169 8.69 19.16 -1.69
CA TYR A 169 9.66 19.93 -0.91
C TYR A 169 9.62 19.62 0.59
N VAL A 170 8.47 19.19 1.15
CA VAL A 170 8.38 18.79 2.57
C VAL A 170 9.30 17.60 2.90
N ASN A 171 9.57 16.73 1.92
CA ASN A 171 10.47 15.59 2.09
C ASN A 171 11.93 16.02 2.23
N VAL A 172 12.32 17.19 1.75
CA VAL A 172 13.73 17.64 1.77
C VAL A 172 14.21 17.92 3.20
N PRO A 173 13.59 18.82 4.00
CA PRO A 173 14.04 19.07 5.36
C PRO A 173 13.89 17.84 6.26
N VAL A 174 12.78 17.10 6.14
CA VAL A 174 12.56 15.88 6.94
C VAL A 174 13.59 14.81 6.59
N GLY A 175 13.87 14.63 5.32
CA GLY A 175 14.87 13.67 4.85
C GLY A 175 16.29 14.04 5.23
N LEU A 176 16.68 15.31 5.19
CA LEU A 176 17.99 15.75 5.67
C LEU A 176 18.19 15.45 7.16
N ILE A 177 17.17 15.70 7.99
CA ILE A 177 17.19 15.32 9.40
C ILE A 177 17.35 13.80 9.54
N ALA A 178 16.57 13.01 8.80
CA ALA A 178 16.65 11.55 8.82
C ALA A 178 18.02 11.03 8.37
N VAL A 179 18.65 11.64 7.35
CA VAL A 179 20.03 11.33 6.90
C VAL A 179 21.01 11.54 8.05
N VAL A 180 21.02 12.72 8.66
CA VAL A 180 21.92 13.06 9.77
C VAL A 180 21.76 12.08 10.93
N LEU A 181 20.53 11.83 11.35
CA LEU A 181 20.23 10.90 12.44
C LEU A 181 20.64 9.46 12.09
N THR A 182 20.41 9.03 10.84
CA THR A 182 20.83 7.70 10.36
C THR A 182 22.35 7.55 10.39
N VAL A 183 23.09 8.55 9.92
CA VAL A 183 24.57 8.52 9.93
C VAL A 183 25.09 8.36 11.36
N ILE A 184 24.55 9.12 12.31
CA ILE A 184 25.07 9.21 13.68
C ILE A 184 24.62 8.02 14.55
N TYR A 185 23.33 7.63 14.48
CA TYR A 185 22.72 6.76 15.47
C TYR A 185 22.38 5.35 15.00
N VAL A 186 22.19 5.12 13.70
CA VAL A 186 21.90 3.77 13.19
C VAL A 186 23.22 2.99 13.09
N ASN A 187 23.25 1.80 13.68
CA ASN A 187 24.40 0.91 13.57
C ASN A 187 24.32 0.11 12.26
N GLU A 188 25.50 -0.10 11.63
CA GLU A 188 25.58 -0.98 10.47
C GLU A 188 25.38 -2.43 10.89
N THR A 189 24.73 -3.20 10.04
CA THR A 189 24.61 -4.65 10.21
C THR A 189 25.75 -5.37 9.49
N PRO A 190 26.16 -6.56 9.97
CA PRO A 190 27.12 -7.36 9.22
C PRO A 190 26.66 -7.59 7.79
N SER A 191 27.59 -7.53 6.84
CA SER A 191 27.32 -7.85 5.43
C SER A 191 27.31 -9.37 5.28
N TYR A 192 26.12 -9.98 5.32
CA TYR A 192 25.96 -11.42 5.27
C TYR A 192 26.25 -12.03 3.90
N GLY A 193 26.18 -11.25 2.83
CA GLY A 193 26.45 -11.65 1.46
C GLY A 193 27.82 -11.26 0.93
N LYS A 194 28.78 -10.88 1.80
CA LYS A 194 30.13 -10.48 1.36
C LYS A 194 30.82 -11.65 0.65
N GLY A 195 31.19 -11.45 -0.62
CA GLY A 195 31.78 -12.50 -1.46
C GLY A 195 30.78 -13.38 -2.23
N GLN A 196 29.48 -13.24 -2.02
CA GLN A 196 28.46 -13.88 -2.85
C GLN A 196 28.36 -13.16 -4.21
N LYS A 197 28.10 -13.95 -5.26
CA LYS A 197 27.79 -13.37 -6.58
C LYS A 197 26.39 -12.81 -6.58
N ILE A 198 26.22 -11.67 -7.24
CA ILE A 198 24.88 -11.07 -7.46
C ILE A 198 24.14 -11.98 -8.44
N ASP A 199 22.92 -12.36 -8.08
CA ASP A 199 22.01 -13.06 -8.98
C ASP A 199 21.36 -12.07 -9.94
N LEU A 200 22.10 -11.70 -10.99
CA LEU A 200 21.61 -10.77 -12.01
C LEU A 200 20.39 -11.31 -12.76
N MET A 201 20.33 -12.63 -12.99
CA MET A 201 19.21 -13.25 -13.68
C MET A 201 17.96 -13.25 -12.79
N GLY A 202 18.06 -13.65 -11.52
CA GLY A 202 16.95 -13.53 -10.57
C GLY A 202 16.47 -12.08 -10.45
N MET A 203 17.37 -11.10 -10.36
CA MET A 203 17.00 -9.67 -10.37
C MET A 203 16.23 -9.28 -11.64
N LEU A 204 16.72 -9.67 -12.81
CA LEU A 204 16.11 -9.31 -14.07
C LEU A 204 14.72 -9.93 -14.23
N PHE A 205 14.61 -11.25 -14.01
CA PHE A 205 13.33 -11.95 -14.20
C PHE A 205 12.29 -11.59 -13.13
N SER A 206 12.68 -11.36 -11.87
CA SER A 206 11.77 -10.83 -10.85
C SER A 206 11.30 -9.42 -11.19
N ALA A 207 12.21 -8.55 -11.63
CA ALA A 207 11.92 -7.18 -12.01
C ALA A 207 10.96 -7.11 -13.19
N LEU A 208 11.28 -7.79 -14.30
CA LEU A 208 10.44 -7.80 -15.49
C LEU A 208 9.10 -8.50 -15.25
N GLY A 209 9.09 -9.58 -14.47
CA GLY A 209 7.88 -10.31 -14.12
C GLY A 209 6.92 -9.50 -13.27
N LEU A 210 7.41 -8.87 -12.19
CA LEU A 210 6.60 -7.98 -11.34
C LEU A 210 6.14 -6.76 -12.14
N PHE A 211 7.03 -6.14 -12.92
CA PHE A 211 6.67 -5.02 -13.79
C PHE A 211 5.52 -5.40 -14.73
N ALA A 212 5.63 -6.50 -15.45
CA ALA A 212 4.63 -6.92 -16.43
C ALA A 212 3.28 -7.22 -15.75
N VAL A 213 3.27 -7.95 -14.63
CA VAL A 213 2.02 -8.24 -13.88
C VAL A 213 1.36 -6.95 -13.41
N ILE A 214 2.09 -6.06 -12.77
CA ILE A 214 1.54 -4.79 -12.24
C ILE A 214 1.09 -3.89 -13.39
N TYR A 215 1.88 -3.78 -14.46
CA TYR A 215 1.52 -2.99 -15.63
C TYR A 215 0.26 -3.52 -16.32
N GLY A 216 0.14 -4.84 -16.50
CA GLY A 216 -1.06 -5.47 -17.04
C GLY A 216 -2.32 -5.18 -16.21
N LEU A 217 -2.19 -5.13 -14.88
CA LEU A 217 -3.27 -4.73 -13.97
C LEU A 217 -3.61 -3.24 -14.12
N ILE A 218 -2.62 -2.36 -14.23
CA ILE A 218 -2.81 -0.92 -14.47
C ILE A 218 -3.52 -0.67 -15.82
N VAL A 219 -3.12 -1.39 -16.88
CA VAL A 219 -3.79 -1.31 -18.18
C VAL A 219 -5.26 -1.69 -18.06
N LYS A 220 -5.56 -2.75 -17.29
CA LYS A 220 -6.95 -3.18 -17.05
C LYS A 220 -7.73 -2.17 -16.22
N GLU A 221 -7.13 -1.58 -15.20
CA GLU A 221 -7.73 -0.53 -14.37
C GLU A 221 -8.05 0.72 -15.19
N SER A 222 -7.10 1.17 -16.00
CA SER A 222 -7.26 2.36 -16.87
C SER A 222 -8.26 2.15 -18.00
N ASN A 223 -8.53 0.88 -18.37
CA ASN A 223 -9.45 0.50 -19.44
C ASN A 223 -10.38 -0.64 -18.98
N PRO A 224 -11.38 -0.37 -18.12
CA PRO A 224 -12.23 -1.40 -17.51
C PRO A 224 -12.98 -2.26 -18.54
N HIS A 225 -13.33 -1.69 -19.71
CA HIS A 225 -14.08 -2.38 -20.78
C HIS A 225 -13.22 -3.31 -21.63
N LEU A 226 -11.88 -3.24 -21.55
CA LEU A 226 -11.04 -4.20 -22.25
C LEU A 226 -11.25 -5.61 -21.70
N SER A 227 -11.46 -6.57 -22.60
CA SER A 227 -11.51 -7.99 -22.20
C SER A 227 -10.21 -8.42 -21.50
N TRP A 228 -10.32 -9.28 -20.48
CA TRP A 228 -9.16 -9.94 -19.88
C TRP A 228 -8.31 -10.73 -20.89
N LEU A 229 -8.95 -11.19 -22.01
CA LEU A 229 -8.29 -11.91 -23.09
C LEU A 229 -7.67 -10.98 -24.14
N ASN A 230 -7.87 -9.64 -24.02
CA ASN A 230 -7.21 -8.70 -24.90
C ASN A 230 -5.69 -8.80 -24.71
N LEU A 231 -4.93 -8.85 -25.83
CA LEU A 231 -3.49 -9.06 -25.81
C LEU A 231 -2.73 -8.00 -24.96
N GLN A 232 -3.26 -6.78 -24.89
CA GLN A 232 -2.68 -5.72 -24.06
C GLN A 232 -2.81 -6.00 -22.55
N VAL A 233 -3.77 -6.81 -22.11
CA VAL A 233 -3.95 -7.21 -20.72
C VAL A 233 -3.34 -8.59 -20.50
N SER A 234 -3.84 -9.60 -21.24
CA SER A 234 -3.39 -10.99 -21.07
C SER A 234 -1.92 -11.19 -21.41
N GLY A 235 -1.41 -10.48 -22.43
CA GLY A 235 0.00 -10.57 -22.82
C GLY A 235 0.94 -10.16 -21.70
N TYR A 236 0.65 -9.05 -21.03
CA TYR A 236 1.44 -8.62 -19.86
C TYR A 236 1.24 -9.53 -18.65
N LEU A 237 0.01 -9.96 -18.35
CA LEU A 237 -0.25 -10.83 -17.20
C LEU A 237 0.36 -12.22 -17.39
N VAL A 238 0.12 -12.86 -18.52
CA VAL A 238 0.66 -14.20 -18.81
C VAL A 238 2.18 -14.13 -18.97
N GLY A 239 2.69 -13.15 -19.74
CA GLY A 239 4.13 -12.95 -19.90
C GLY A 239 4.82 -12.69 -18.57
N GLY A 240 4.23 -11.83 -17.73
CA GLY A 240 4.75 -11.55 -16.39
C GLY A 240 4.74 -12.78 -15.48
N LEU A 241 3.67 -13.57 -15.49
CA LEU A 241 3.61 -14.83 -14.73
C LEU A 241 4.64 -15.85 -15.21
N LEU A 242 4.85 -15.97 -16.54
CA LEU A 242 5.90 -16.83 -17.09
C LEU A 242 7.30 -16.37 -16.63
N LEU A 243 7.58 -15.06 -16.65
CA LEU A 243 8.83 -14.52 -16.16
C LEU A 243 9.02 -14.79 -14.66
N LEU A 244 7.97 -14.70 -13.84
CA LEU A 244 8.03 -15.06 -12.42
C LEU A 244 8.22 -16.56 -12.19
N ILE A 245 7.66 -17.42 -13.06
CA ILE A 245 7.93 -18.87 -13.01
C ILE A 245 9.42 -19.13 -13.34
N ILE A 246 9.97 -18.49 -14.37
CA ILE A 246 11.39 -18.57 -14.71
C ILE A 246 12.24 -18.08 -13.54
N PHE A 247 11.86 -16.96 -12.90
CA PHE A 247 12.51 -16.47 -11.67
C PHE A 247 12.55 -17.54 -10.60
N VAL A 248 11.42 -18.18 -10.28
CA VAL A 248 11.37 -19.26 -9.28
C VAL A 248 12.29 -20.43 -9.66
N ILE A 249 12.32 -20.81 -10.94
CA ILE A 249 13.20 -21.88 -11.43
C ILE A 249 14.68 -21.49 -11.23
N ILE A 250 15.05 -20.25 -11.56
CA ILE A 250 16.41 -19.73 -11.33
C ILE A 250 16.77 -19.80 -9.85
N GLU A 251 15.90 -19.28 -8.96
CA GLU A 251 16.13 -19.26 -7.51
C GLU A 251 16.29 -20.65 -6.88
N LEU A 252 15.70 -21.66 -7.49
CA LEU A 252 15.87 -23.06 -7.03
C LEU A 252 17.23 -23.67 -7.39
N HIS A 253 17.96 -23.08 -8.38
CA HIS A 253 19.20 -23.65 -8.90
C HIS A 253 20.44 -22.80 -8.60
N VAL A 254 20.28 -21.52 -8.28
CA VAL A 254 21.39 -20.60 -7.99
C VAL A 254 21.95 -20.83 -6.59
N THR A 255 23.28 -20.72 -6.45
CA THR A 255 24.00 -20.93 -5.19
C THR A 255 23.77 -19.83 -4.15
N SER A 256 23.44 -18.62 -4.61
CA SER A 256 23.22 -17.43 -3.76
C SER A 256 21.90 -16.74 -4.15
N PRO A 257 20.74 -17.38 -3.89
CA PRO A 257 19.44 -16.89 -4.33
C PRO A 257 19.09 -15.52 -3.72
N MET A 258 18.29 -14.72 -4.42
CA MET A 258 17.66 -13.53 -3.86
C MET A 258 16.61 -13.91 -2.83
N VAL A 259 15.84 -14.96 -3.15
CA VAL A 259 14.74 -15.47 -2.33
C VAL A 259 14.96 -16.95 -2.07
N ASP A 260 15.14 -17.33 -0.82
CA ASP A 260 15.17 -18.76 -0.47
C ASP A 260 13.77 -19.37 -0.59
N MET A 261 13.52 -20.06 -1.71
CA MET A 261 12.24 -20.72 -1.99
C MET A 261 11.85 -21.78 -0.94
N LYS A 262 12.80 -22.27 -0.12
CA LYS A 262 12.53 -23.20 0.98
C LYS A 262 11.65 -22.55 2.06
N MET A 263 11.65 -21.23 2.18
CA MET A 263 10.78 -20.51 3.12
C MET A 263 9.29 -20.75 2.83
N PHE A 264 8.91 -20.85 1.55
CA PHE A 264 7.53 -21.11 1.16
C PHE A 264 7.06 -22.54 1.46
N LYS A 265 7.95 -23.46 1.86
CA LYS A 265 7.56 -24.75 2.42
C LYS A 265 7.09 -24.65 3.88
N ARG A 266 7.39 -23.55 4.57
CA ARG A 266 6.98 -23.32 5.95
C ARG A 266 5.58 -22.70 5.95
N THR A 267 4.58 -23.42 6.42
CA THR A 267 3.18 -22.96 6.46
C THR A 267 3.02 -21.63 7.18
N HIS A 268 3.81 -21.42 8.25
CA HIS A 268 3.84 -20.16 9.00
C HIS A 268 4.23 -18.98 8.12
N PHE A 269 5.28 -19.11 7.30
CA PHE A 269 5.72 -18.06 6.40
C PHE A 269 4.69 -17.75 5.31
N VAL A 270 4.10 -18.80 4.73
CA VAL A 270 3.00 -18.65 3.74
C VAL A 270 1.82 -17.91 4.36
N GLY A 271 1.46 -18.27 5.61
CA GLY A 271 0.38 -17.58 6.34
C GLY A 271 0.63 -16.08 6.50
N ILE A 272 1.86 -15.68 6.85
CA ILE A 272 2.23 -14.26 7.00
C ILE A 272 2.21 -13.53 5.66
N VAL A 273 2.68 -14.16 4.59
CA VAL A 273 2.65 -13.60 3.23
C VAL A 273 1.19 -13.36 2.79
N ILE A 274 0.29 -14.32 3.04
CA ILE A 274 -1.14 -14.15 2.74
C ILE A 274 -1.76 -13.02 3.59
N VAL A 275 -1.40 -12.90 4.85
CA VAL A 275 -1.85 -11.79 5.71
C VAL A 275 -1.35 -10.44 5.16
N ALA A 276 -0.08 -10.36 4.72
CA ALA A 276 0.47 -9.15 4.12
C ALA A 276 -0.29 -8.76 2.84
N PHE A 277 -0.58 -9.74 1.98
CA PHE A 277 -1.39 -9.56 0.78
C PHE A 277 -2.82 -9.11 1.11
N ALA A 278 -3.49 -9.78 2.05
CA ALA A 278 -4.86 -9.45 2.46
C ALA A 278 -4.97 -8.04 3.09
N LEU A 279 -3.95 -7.62 3.86
CA LEU A 279 -3.85 -6.27 4.39
C LEU A 279 -3.76 -5.23 3.26
N GLY A 280 -2.93 -5.52 2.24
CA GLY A 280 -2.82 -4.71 1.03
C GLY A 280 -4.13 -4.64 0.26
N ALA A 281 -4.67 -5.79 -0.10
CA ALA A 281 -5.85 -5.93 -0.96
C ALA A 281 -7.18 -5.52 -0.30
N GLY A 282 -7.27 -5.63 1.03
CA GLY A 282 -8.46 -5.22 1.77
C GLY A 282 -8.34 -3.78 2.28
N ILE A 283 -7.46 -3.53 3.25
CA ILE A 283 -7.44 -2.26 4.00
C ILE A 283 -6.86 -1.12 3.16
N TYR A 284 -5.68 -1.32 2.56
CA TYR A 284 -5.02 -0.22 1.86
C TYR A 284 -5.68 0.11 0.52
N SER A 285 -6.11 -0.89 -0.25
CA SER A 285 -6.85 -0.64 -1.49
C SER A 285 -8.19 0.04 -1.23
N PHE A 286 -8.93 -0.40 -0.20
CA PHE A 286 -10.21 0.20 0.16
C PHE A 286 -10.09 1.69 0.54
N ASN A 287 -8.95 2.11 1.08
CA ASN A 287 -8.74 3.51 1.44
C ASN A 287 -8.88 4.46 0.22
N THR A 288 -8.50 4.00 -0.97
CA THR A 288 -8.71 4.75 -2.24
C THR A 288 -10.20 4.97 -2.50
N PHE A 289 -11.01 3.92 -2.38
CA PHE A 289 -12.47 4.00 -2.58
C PHE A 289 -13.16 4.84 -1.51
N LEU A 290 -12.72 4.72 -0.25
CA LEU A 290 -13.23 5.52 0.86
C LEU A 290 -12.92 7.01 0.65
N THR A 291 -11.72 7.34 0.19
CA THR A 291 -11.33 8.72 -0.15
C THR A 291 -12.23 9.26 -1.27
N ALA A 292 -12.43 8.49 -2.33
CA ALA A 292 -13.30 8.87 -3.44
C ALA A 292 -14.77 9.00 -3.01
N LEU A 293 -15.28 8.11 -2.16
CA LEU A 293 -16.60 8.24 -1.56
C LEU A 293 -16.74 9.58 -0.80
N MET A 294 -15.77 9.90 0.04
CA MET A 294 -15.80 11.12 0.85
C MET A 294 -15.69 12.39 0.02
N GLN A 295 -14.81 12.42 -1.00
CA GLN A 295 -14.57 13.63 -1.81
C GLN A 295 -15.57 13.78 -2.94
N ASN A 296 -15.79 12.73 -3.74
CA ASN A 296 -16.55 12.84 -4.98
C ASN A 296 -18.06 12.65 -4.77
N TYR A 297 -18.47 11.87 -3.76
CA TYR A 297 -19.88 11.55 -3.52
C TYR A 297 -20.46 12.38 -2.37
N ILE A 298 -19.81 12.40 -1.20
CA ILE A 298 -20.27 13.19 -0.04
C ILE A 298 -19.92 14.67 -0.23
N GLY A 299 -18.86 15.00 -0.99
CA GLY A 299 -18.46 16.38 -1.30
C GLY A 299 -17.55 17.03 -0.25
N TYR A 300 -16.85 16.24 0.57
CA TYR A 300 -15.86 16.78 1.50
C TYR A 300 -14.62 17.27 0.75
N SER A 301 -14.04 18.38 1.21
CA SER A 301 -12.72 18.81 0.72
C SER A 301 -11.64 17.78 1.07
N ALA A 302 -10.47 17.88 0.40
CA ALA A 302 -9.33 17.01 0.70
C ALA A 302 -8.92 17.10 2.18
N LEU A 303 -8.87 18.31 2.76
CA LEU A 303 -8.56 18.53 4.17
C LEU A 303 -9.63 17.92 5.08
N GLN A 304 -10.91 18.13 4.78
CA GLN A 304 -12.02 17.54 5.55
C GLN A 304 -12.01 16.01 5.51
N THR A 305 -11.67 15.42 4.37
CA THR A 305 -11.50 13.97 4.21
C THR A 305 -10.33 13.47 5.06
N GLY A 306 -9.18 14.15 5.00
CA GLY A 306 -8.00 13.81 5.79
C GLY A 306 -8.26 13.81 7.29
N ILE A 307 -8.93 14.86 7.80
CA ILE A 307 -9.31 14.95 9.22
C ILE A 307 -10.20 13.76 9.63
N ARG A 308 -11.18 13.39 8.80
CA ARG A 308 -12.08 12.26 9.09
C ARG A 308 -11.38 10.91 9.00
N GLN A 309 -10.45 10.75 8.09
CA GLN A 309 -9.64 9.52 7.99
C GLN A 309 -8.65 9.34 9.15
N LEU A 310 -8.37 10.38 9.95
CA LEU A 310 -7.67 10.21 11.23
C LEU A 310 -8.39 9.21 12.15
N THR A 311 -9.70 9.02 12.00
CA THR A 311 -10.46 7.98 12.71
C THR A 311 -9.90 6.57 12.47
N ILE A 312 -9.27 6.32 11.32
CA ILE A 312 -8.60 5.05 11.03
C ILE A 312 -7.17 5.07 11.56
N SER A 313 -6.41 6.13 11.29
CA SER A 313 -4.97 6.16 11.54
C SER A 313 -4.58 6.36 13.00
N MET A 314 -5.40 7.06 13.79
CA MET A 314 -5.12 7.28 15.22
C MET A 314 -4.99 5.97 16.01
N TRP A 315 -5.72 4.93 15.63
CA TRP A 315 -5.62 3.63 16.28
C TRP A 315 -4.27 2.97 16.05
N SER A 316 -3.61 3.24 14.92
CA SER A 316 -2.26 2.75 14.67
C SER A 316 -1.23 3.35 15.62
N LEU A 317 -1.37 4.64 15.98
CA LEU A 317 -0.51 5.29 16.98
C LEU A 317 -0.68 4.68 18.37
N ILE A 318 -1.93 4.40 18.76
CA ILE A 318 -2.25 3.91 20.11
C ILE A 318 -1.94 2.42 20.22
N LEU A 319 -2.45 1.62 19.28
CA LEU A 319 -2.38 0.16 19.39
C LEU A 319 -1.03 -0.41 18.95
N GLY A 320 -0.29 0.26 18.07
CA GLY A 320 0.99 -0.27 17.60
C GLY A 320 2.00 -0.57 18.72
N PRO A 321 2.33 0.39 19.58
CA PRO A 321 3.22 0.14 20.73
C PRO A 321 2.65 -0.88 21.72
N VAL A 322 1.34 -0.80 22.01
CA VAL A 322 0.65 -1.71 22.92
C VAL A 322 0.72 -3.15 22.40
N VAL A 323 0.37 -3.35 21.14
CA VAL A 323 0.40 -4.67 20.48
C VAL A 323 1.83 -5.19 20.35
N GLY A 324 2.79 -4.32 20.08
CA GLY A 324 4.21 -4.67 20.08
C GLY A 324 4.66 -5.27 21.43
N ILE A 325 4.20 -4.72 22.55
CA ILE A 325 4.46 -5.27 23.90
C ILE A 325 3.65 -6.56 24.13
N LEU A 326 2.36 -6.56 23.81
CA LEU A 326 1.48 -7.71 24.03
C LEU A 326 1.87 -8.92 23.20
N SER A 327 2.48 -8.72 22.02
CA SER A 327 2.95 -9.77 21.13
C SER A 327 3.99 -10.71 21.75
N SER A 328 4.64 -10.29 22.85
CA SER A 328 5.55 -11.13 23.64
C SER A 328 4.85 -12.01 24.67
N ARG A 329 3.57 -11.72 24.99
CA ARG A 329 2.81 -12.41 26.04
C ARG A 329 1.67 -13.26 25.51
N TYR A 330 1.07 -12.84 24.40
CA TYR A 330 -0.10 -13.49 23.81
C TYR A 330 0.24 -14.10 22.44
N SER A 331 -0.54 -15.09 22.03
CA SER A 331 -0.40 -15.74 20.72
C SER A 331 -0.66 -14.75 19.58
N LYS A 332 0.37 -14.48 18.79
CA LYS A 332 0.30 -13.57 17.63
C LYS A 332 -0.68 -14.09 16.57
N LYS A 333 -0.78 -15.40 16.41
CA LYS A 333 -1.77 -16.07 15.55
C LYS A 333 -3.19 -15.58 15.84
N TRP A 334 -3.63 -15.68 17.09
CA TRP A 334 -4.98 -15.28 17.47
C TRP A 334 -5.17 -13.77 17.43
N MET A 335 -4.16 -13.00 17.80
CA MET A 335 -4.23 -11.54 17.71
C MET A 335 -4.41 -11.07 16.26
N ILE A 336 -3.67 -11.63 15.29
CA ILE A 336 -3.82 -11.33 13.86
C ILE A 336 -5.21 -11.76 13.37
N SER A 337 -5.61 -12.99 13.66
CA SER A 337 -6.88 -13.55 13.17
C SER A 337 -8.08 -12.75 13.67
N ILE A 338 -8.16 -12.49 14.97
CA ILE A 338 -9.25 -11.72 15.57
C ILE A 338 -9.27 -10.29 15.00
N SER A 339 -8.10 -9.66 14.86
CA SER A 339 -8.03 -8.32 14.29
C SER A 339 -8.56 -8.26 12.86
N LEU A 340 -8.23 -9.24 12.01
CA LEU A 340 -8.73 -9.29 10.64
C LEU A 340 -10.25 -9.56 10.59
N PHE A 341 -10.79 -10.38 11.49
CA PHE A 341 -12.24 -10.55 11.60
C PHE A 341 -12.94 -9.27 12.06
N VAL A 342 -12.35 -8.54 13.01
CA VAL A 342 -12.86 -7.22 13.43
C VAL A 342 -12.85 -6.25 12.25
N GLY A 343 -11.80 -6.26 11.42
CA GLY A 343 -11.75 -5.48 10.18
C GLY A 343 -12.85 -5.87 9.19
N GLY A 344 -13.09 -7.17 9.03
CA GLY A 344 -14.20 -7.67 8.21
C GLY A 344 -15.56 -7.13 8.66
N VAL A 345 -15.84 -7.13 9.97
CA VAL A 345 -17.03 -6.49 10.54
C VAL A 345 -17.04 -4.98 10.25
N GLY A 346 -15.89 -4.31 10.38
CA GLY A 346 -15.75 -2.88 10.05
C GLY A 346 -16.16 -2.56 8.61
N PHE A 347 -15.70 -3.34 7.64
CA PHE A 347 -16.10 -3.20 6.24
C PHE A 347 -17.58 -3.48 6.01
N LEU A 348 -18.16 -4.48 6.67
CA LEU A 348 -19.60 -4.77 6.58
C LEU A 348 -20.44 -3.64 7.18
N LEU A 349 -19.98 -2.98 8.25
CA LEU A 349 -20.64 -1.78 8.78
C LEU A 349 -20.59 -0.62 7.78
N VAL A 350 -19.46 -0.42 7.10
CA VAL A 350 -19.36 0.57 6.02
C VAL A 350 -20.29 0.20 4.88
N ALA A 351 -20.33 -1.06 4.44
CA ALA A 351 -21.25 -1.53 3.39
C ALA A 351 -22.72 -1.22 3.73
N ARG A 352 -23.11 -1.40 5.00
CA ARG A 352 -24.47 -1.08 5.48
C ARG A 352 -24.73 0.43 5.55
N ALA A 353 -23.70 1.23 5.79
CA ALA A 353 -23.83 2.69 5.90
C ALA A 353 -23.91 3.40 4.55
N VAL A 354 -23.44 2.75 3.47
CA VAL A 354 -23.53 3.29 2.10
C VAL A 354 -24.99 3.38 1.69
N GLY A 355 -25.40 4.55 1.21
CA GLY A 355 -26.76 4.83 0.78
C GLY A 355 -26.98 6.34 0.60
N PRO A 356 -28.21 6.76 0.22
CA PRO A 356 -28.50 8.16 -0.11
C PRO A 356 -28.24 9.19 1.01
N LYS A 357 -28.13 8.72 2.25
CA LYS A 357 -27.86 9.53 3.45
C LYS A 357 -26.47 9.24 4.05
N VAL A 358 -25.56 8.70 3.25
CA VAL A 358 -24.20 8.41 3.72
C VAL A 358 -23.50 9.69 4.18
N SER A 359 -22.92 9.62 5.36
CA SER A 359 -22.18 10.73 5.97
C SER A 359 -21.08 10.17 6.86
N PHE A 360 -20.21 11.03 7.37
CA PHE A 360 -19.17 10.60 8.30
C PHE A 360 -19.78 9.91 9.54
N GLU A 361 -20.90 10.42 10.05
CA GLU A 361 -21.59 9.88 11.24
C GLU A 361 -22.09 8.45 11.02
N THR A 362 -22.39 8.06 9.79
CA THR A 362 -22.78 6.68 9.46
C THR A 362 -21.58 5.77 9.18
N LEU A 363 -20.47 6.33 8.71
CA LEU A 363 -19.26 5.59 8.34
C LEU A 363 -18.31 5.35 9.53
N TRP A 364 -18.25 6.28 10.51
CA TRP A 364 -17.22 6.26 11.55
C TRP A 364 -17.15 4.96 12.37
N PRO A 365 -18.25 4.23 12.68
CA PRO A 365 -18.14 2.99 13.45
C PRO A 365 -17.35 1.91 12.69
N GLY A 366 -17.60 1.79 11.39
CA GLY A 366 -16.85 0.88 10.53
C GLY A 366 -15.38 1.33 10.40
N MET A 367 -15.13 2.63 10.24
CA MET A 367 -13.78 3.20 10.14
C MET A 367 -12.96 2.96 11.41
N VAL A 368 -13.57 3.02 12.60
CA VAL A 368 -12.91 2.70 13.88
C VAL A 368 -12.43 1.24 13.87
N LEU A 369 -13.29 0.28 13.50
CA LEU A 369 -12.91 -1.14 13.46
C LEU A 369 -11.82 -1.42 12.41
N MET A 370 -11.90 -0.78 11.25
CA MET A 370 -10.82 -0.83 10.25
C MET A 370 -9.49 -0.27 10.82
N GLY A 371 -9.58 0.83 11.57
CA GLY A 371 -8.43 1.46 12.22
C GLY A 371 -7.81 0.57 13.29
N ILE A 372 -8.62 -0.06 14.14
CA ILE A 372 -8.18 -1.05 15.12
C ILE A 372 -7.43 -2.19 14.42
N THR A 373 -8.00 -2.70 13.34
CA THR A 373 -7.37 -3.77 12.56
C THR A 373 -6.02 -3.33 11.98
N ASN A 374 -5.97 -2.16 11.36
CA ASN A 374 -4.73 -1.61 10.81
C ASN A 374 -3.66 -1.40 11.88
N GLY A 375 -4.07 -0.86 13.04
CA GLY A 375 -3.19 -0.61 14.19
C GLY A 375 -2.67 -1.88 14.87
N MET A 376 -3.40 -2.98 14.79
CA MET A 376 -2.97 -4.26 15.35
C MET A 376 -2.19 -5.11 14.34
N VAL A 377 -2.66 -5.25 13.11
CA VAL A 377 -2.09 -6.21 12.15
C VAL A 377 -0.71 -5.78 11.66
N ASN A 378 -0.44 -4.50 11.41
CA ASN A 378 0.87 -4.05 10.94
C ASN A 378 2.02 -4.39 11.91
N PRO A 379 1.93 -4.04 13.22
CA PRO A 379 2.96 -4.42 14.18
C PRO A 379 3.11 -5.93 14.30
N LEU A 380 1.99 -6.67 14.31
CA LEU A 380 2.00 -8.12 14.40
C LEU A 380 2.62 -8.77 13.17
N LEU A 381 2.33 -8.26 11.98
CA LEU A 381 2.95 -8.72 10.74
C LEU A 381 4.47 -8.56 10.79
N ASN A 382 4.94 -7.40 11.23
CA ASN A 382 6.37 -7.11 11.38
C ASN A 382 7.04 -8.02 12.41
N THR A 383 6.43 -8.19 13.59
CA THR A 383 6.99 -9.03 14.65
C THR A 383 6.94 -10.51 14.30
N THR A 384 5.83 -10.99 13.74
CA THR A 384 5.65 -12.39 13.36
C THR A 384 6.50 -12.77 12.15
N GLY A 385 6.63 -11.84 11.19
CA GLY A 385 7.46 -12.03 10.00
C GLY A 385 8.95 -12.20 10.28
N MET A 386 9.42 -11.65 11.42
CA MET A 386 10.82 -11.78 11.85
C MET A 386 11.08 -12.97 12.80
N GLU A 387 10.03 -13.71 13.19
CA GLU A 387 10.19 -14.88 14.06
C GLU A 387 10.85 -16.06 13.33
N GLY A 388 11.85 -16.65 13.98
CA GLY A 388 12.56 -17.81 13.42
C GLY A 388 13.34 -17.52 12.12
N VAL A 389 13.54 -16.24 11.79
CA VAL A 389 14.31 -15.81 10.63
C VAL A 389 15.76 -15.58 11.03
N LYS A 390 16.70 -16.14 10.26
CA LYS A 390 18.13 -15.92 10.49
C LYS A 390 18.48 -14.46 10.21
N PRO A 391 19.44 -13.87 10.94
CA PRO A 391 19.89 -12.50 10.71
C PRO A 391 20.26 -12.20 9.24
N SER A 392 20.81 -13.19 8.52
CA SER A 392 21.16 -13.09 7.10
C SER A 392 19.95 -13.03 6.16
N GLU A 393 18.76 -13.47 6.61
CA GLU A 393 17.54 -13.56 5.80
C GLU A 393 16.53 -12.45 6.11
N MET A 394 16.80 -11.64 7.15
CA MET A 394 15.83 -10.61 7.62
C MET A 394 15.51 -9.55 6.55
N GLY A 395 16.50 -9.14 5.76
CA GLY A 395 16.28 -8.20 4.67
C GLY A 395 15.35 -8.79 3.60
N MET A 396 15.66 -10.02 3.16
CA MET A 396 14.85 -10.76 2.19
C MET A 396 13.40 -10.90 2.67
N VAL A 397 13.17 -11.31 3.92
CA VAL A 397 11.81 -11.44 4.49
C VAL A 397 11.09 -10.11 4.51
N SER A 398 11.76 -9.03 4.96
CA SER A 398 11.20 -7.68 4.95
C SER A 398 10.80 -7.25 3.53
N GLY A 399 11.67 -7.47 2.55
CA GLY A 399 11.39 -7.21 1.14
C GLY A 399 10.18 -7.97 0.62
N LEU A 400 10.12 -9.29 0.85
CA LEU A 400 9.01 -10.15 0.42
C LEU A 400 7.67 -9.70 1.01
N LEU A 401 7.60 -9.42 2.31
CA LEU A 401 6.37 -8.96 2.96
C LEU A 401 5.86 -7.66 2.32
N ASN A 402 6.76 -6.75 1.97
CA ASN A 402 6.41 -5.51 1.30
C ASN A 402 5.98 -5.73 -0.16
N VAL A 403 6.62 -6.65 -0.90
CA VAL A 403 6.19 -7.02 -2.26
C VAL A 403 4.78 -7.62 -2.23
N PHE A 404 4.50 -8.58 -1.36
CA PHE A 404 3.16 -9.17 -1.29
C PHE A 404 2.10 -8.17 -0.82
N ARG A 405 2.44 -7.25 0.08
CA ARG A 405 1.56 -6.15 0.45
C ARG A 405 1.29 -5.23 -0.75
N GLN A 406 2.32 -4.86 -1.51
CA GLN A 406 2.17 -4.01 -2.69
C GLN A 406 1.38 -4.68 -3.81
N LEU A 407 1.64 -5.97 -4.08
CA LEU A 407 0.81 -6.76 -5.00
C LEU A 407 -0.63 -6.83 -4.53
N GLY A 408 -0.84 -7.00 -3.21
CA GLY A 408 -2.17 -6.94 -2.62
C GLY A 408 -2.87 -5.61 -2.91
N ILE A 409 -2.20 -4.46 -2.69
CA ILE A 409 -2.76 -3.14 -2.98
C ILE A 409 -3.19 -3.06 -4.46
N THR A 410 -2.30 -3.40 -5.39
CA THR A 410 -2.60 -3.31 -6.83
C THR A 410 -3.75 -4.24 -7.24
N VAL A 411 -3.71 -5.51 -6.82
CA VAL A 411 -4.78 -6.48 -7.10
C VAL A 411 -6.09 -6.04 -6.46
N GLY A 412 -6.03 -5.49 -5.25
CA GLY A 412 -7.20 -5.00 -4.52
C GLY A 412 -7.85 -3.80 -5.22
N VAL A 413 -7.07 -2.79 -5.61
CA VAL A 413 -7.60 -1.61 -6.32
C VAL A 413 -8.25 -2.03 -7.65
N VAL A 414 -7.55 -2.83 -8.46
CA VAL A 414 -8.11 -3.31 -9.74
C VAL A 414 -9.32 -4.21 -9.54
N GLY A 415 -9.24 -5.20 -8.64
CA GLY A 415 -10.31 -6.17 -8.41
C GLY A 415 -11.57 -5.53 -7.82
N LEU A 416 -11.41 -4.70 -6.79
CA LEU A 416 -12.54 -3.99 -6.18
C LEU A 416 -13.11 -2.92 -7.11
N GLY A 417 -12.26 -2.24 -7.91
CA GLY A 417 -12.69 -1.29 -8.93
C GLY A 417 -13.57 -1.94 -9.98
N LEU A 418 -13.16 -3.07 -10.53
CA LEU A 418 -13.96 -3.82 -11.50
C LEU A 418 -15.28 -4.32 -10.92
N VAL A 419 -15.30 -4.72 -9.64
CA VAL A 419 -16.55 -5.07 -8.94
C VAL A 419 -17.45 -3.86 -8.83
N GLN A 420 -16.89 -2.68 -8.49
CA GLN A 420 -17.63 -1.42 -8.42
C GLN A 420 -18.25 -1.07 -9.78
N ASP A 421 -17.43 -1.04 -10.84
CA ASP A 421 -17.86 -0.71 -12.20
C ASP A 421 -18.97 -1.65 -12.68
N THR A 422 -18.77 -2.95 -12.54
CA THR A 422 -19.76 -3.97 -12.94
C THR A 422 -21.10 -3.77 -12.23
N LYS A 423 -21.09 -3.51 -10.93
CA LYS A 423 -22.34 -3.30 -10.15
C LYS A 423 -22.99 -1.97 -10.52
N TYR A 424 -22.21 -0.92 -10.70
CA TYR A 424 -22.67 0.38 -11.14
C TYR A 424 -23.35 0.30 -12.51
N GLU A 425 -22.67 -0.28 -13.50
CA GLU A 425 -23.21 -0.44 -14.86
C GLU A 425 -24.45 -1.32 -14.91
N ASN A 426 -24.45 -2.45 -14.21
CA ASN A 426 -25.62 -3.33 -14.13
C ASN A 426 -26.83 -2.61 -13.56
N TYR A 427 -26.64 -1.80 -12.51
CA TYR A 427 -27.73 -1.02 -11.94
C TYR A 427 -28.25 0.03 -12.93
N LEU A 428 -27.36 0.76 -13.62
CA LEU A 428 -27.73 1.71 -14.65
C LEU A 428 -28.49 1.03 -15.78
N ASN A 429 -28.02 -0.12 -16.26
CA ASN A 429 -28.63 -0.87 -17.37
C ASN A 429 -30.08 -1.27 -17.08
N VAL A 430 -30.38 -1.65 -15.83
CA VAL A 430 -31.73 -2.08 -15.41
C VAL A 430 -32.65 -0.90 -15.14
N HIS A 431 -32.14 0.20 -14.53
CA HIS A 431 -33.02 1.23 -13.97
C HIS A 431 -33.05 2.54 -14.78
N LEU A 432 -32.09 2.81 -15.68
CA LEU A 432 -32.14 4.04 -16.48
C LEU A 432 -33.40 4.14 -17.37
N GLY A 433 -33.92 3.00 -17.85
CA GLY A 433 -35.16 2.96 -18.61
C GLY A 433 -36.40 3.40 -17.85
N SER A 434 -36.36 3.41 -16.51
CA SER A 434 -37.47 3.91 -15.67
C SER A 434 -37.53 5.44 -15.56
N VAL A 435 -36.45 6.13 -15.99
CA VAL A 435 -36.42 7.60 -16.01
C VAL A 435 -37.14 8.08 -17.26
N ASN A 436 -38.18 8.88 -17.09
CA ASN A 436 -38.99 9.39 -18.19
C ASN A 436 -38.22 10.42 -19.01
N MET A 437 -37.40 9.95 -19.99
CA MET A 437 -36.61 10.80 -20.87
C MET A 437 -36.69 10.33 -22.33
N PRO A 438 -36.44 11.23 -23.33
CA PRO A 438 -36.40 10.86 -24.73
C PRO A 438 -35.35 9.77 -25.02
N ALA A 439 -35.67 8.80 -25.91
CA ALA A 439 -34.79 7.67 -26.21
C ALA A 439 -33.37 8.09 -26.69
N ALA A 440 -33.28 9.18 -27.46
CA ALA A 440 -32.00 9.74 -27.90
C ALA A 440 -31.17 10.29 -26.74
N ALA A 441 -31.80 10.94 -25.75
CA ALA A 441 -31.15 11.42 -24.54
C ALA A 441 -30.71 10.25 -23.64
N LEU A 442 -31.55 9.21 -23.52
CA LEU A 442 -31.27 8.03 -22.72
C LEU A 442 -30.00 7.31 -23.18
N SER A 443 -29.84 7.08 -24.51
CA SER A 443 -28.67 6.41 -25.05
C SER A 443 -27.39 7.22 -24.87
N GLY A 444 -27.44 8.55 -25.08
CA GLY A 444 -26.32 9.46 -24.89
C GLY A 444 -25.88 9.58 -23.43
N ILE A 445 -26.84 9.75 -22.53
CA ILE A 445 -26.58 9.85 -21.09
C ILE A 445 -26.05 8.52 -20.54
N LYS A 446 -26.62 7.38 -20.96
CA LYS A 446 -26.14 6.06 -20.55
C LYS A 446 -24.70 5.86 -20.95
N LYS A 447 -24.35 6.16 -22.23
CA LYS A 447 -22.96 6.08 -22.71
C LYS A 447 -22.04 6.96 -21.89
N ALA A 448 -22.41 8.23 -21.68
CA ALA A 448 -21.62 9.17 -20.90
C ALA A 448 -21.40 8.71 -19.44
N LEU A 449 -22.41 8.16 -18.78
CA LEU A 449 -22.31 7.67 -17.40
C LEU A 449 -21.43 6.42 -17.29
N VAL A 450 -21.53 5.51 -18.26
CA VAL A 450 -20.71 4.29 -18.31
C VAL A 450 -19.25 4.65 -18.59
N GLU A 451 -18.98 5.53 -19.57
CA GLU A 451 -17.62 5.98 -19.90
C GLU A 451 -16.98 6.79 -18.75
N ALA A 452 -17.77 7.58 -18.02
CA ALA A 452 -17.29 8.34 -16.86
C ALA A 452 -17.02 7.47 -15.64
N GLY A 453 -17.66 6.31 -15.55
CA GLY A 453 -17.57 5.42 -14.40
C GLY A 453 -18.21 5.96 -13.11
N PRO A 454 -18.17 5.20 -12.01
CA PRO A 454 -18.86 5.53 -10.77
C PRO A 454 -18.36 6.83 -10.11
N PHE A 455 -17.08 7.16 -10.23
CA PHE A 455 -16.51 8.34 -9.58
C PHE A 455 -16.89 9.66 -10.25
N SER A 456 -16.94 9.70 -11.59
CA SER A 456 -17.26 10.91 -12.35
C SER A 456 -18.72 11.00 -12.77
N GLY A 457 -19.45 9.87 -12.79
CA GLY A 457 -20.86 9.81 -13.16
C GLY A 457 -21.77 10.63 -12.24
N HIS A 458 -21.42 10.71 -10.95
CA HIS A 458 -22.10 11.59 -9.99
C HIS A 458 -22.03 13.06 -10.45
N GLY A 459 -20.86 13.57 -10.81
CA GLY A 459 -20.68 14.93 -11.30
C GLY A 459 -21.52 15.23 -12.56
N ILE A 460 -21.65 14.26 -13.48
CA ILE A 460 -22.48 14.39 -14.67
C ILE A 460 -23.96 14.53 -14.27
N ALA A 461 -24.48 13.65 -13.41
CA ALA A 461 -25.87 13.65 -13.00
C ALA A 461 -26.26 14.91 -12.22
N PHE A 462 -25.33 15.51 -11.49
CA PHE A 462 -25.52 16.75 -10.72
C PHE A 462 -25.09 18.02 -11.44
N SER A 463 -24.69 17.94 -12.72
CA SER A 463 -24.41 19.12 -13.52
C SER A 463 -25.64 20.02 -13.63
N THR A 464 -25.44 21.34 -13.69
CA THR A 464 -26.52 22.34 -13.75
C THR A 464 -27.50 22.05 -14.90
N ARG A 465 -26.98 21.63 -16.05
CA ARG A 465 -27.76 21.32 -17.24
C ARG A 465 -28.73 20.14 -17.02
N ILE A 466 -28.28 19.09 -16.33
CA ILE A 466 -29.10 17.91 -16.04
C ILE A 466 -30.04 18.19 -14.87
N SER A 467 -29.57 18.84 -13.82
CA SER A 467 -30.38 19.17 -12.64
C SER A 467 -31.60 20.03 -12.98
N GLN A 468 -31.51 20.88 -13.99
CA GLN A 468 -32.62 21.73 -14.46
C GLN A 468 -33.52 21.05 -15.49
N SER A 469 -33.19 19.83 -15.92
CA SER A 469 -34.03 19.08 -16.87
C SER A 469 -35.22 18.41 -16.17
N PRO A 470 -36.35 18.16 -16.89
CA PRO A 470 -37.50 17.49 -16.34
C PRO A 470 -37.24 16.09 -15.79
N PHE A 471 -36.18 15.43 -16.27
CA PHE A 471 -35.77 14.09 -15.86
C PHE A 471 -34.57 14.11 -14.86
N GLY A 472 -34.06 15.28 -14.52
CA GLY A 472 -32.85 15.42 -13.69
C GLY A 472 -32.94 14.72 -12.35
N HIS A 473 -34.03 14.93 -11.60
CA HIS A 473 -34.23 14.30 -10.30
C HIS A 473 -34.28 12.76 -10.38
N GLY A 474 -34.99 12.22 -11.38
CA GLY A 474 -35.06 10.76 -11.59
C GLY A 474 -33.69 10.17 -11.93
N LEU A 475 -32.93 10.86 -12.82
CA LEU A 475 -31.57 10.44 -13.20
C LEU A 475 -30.63 10.47 -11.99
N GLN A 476 -30.67 11.53 -11.18
CA GLN A 476 -29.85 11.64 -9.97
C GLN A 476 -30.10 10.47 -9.01
N GLN A 477 -31.38 10.12 -8.77
CA GLN A 477 -31.70 8.98 -7.91
C GLN A 477 -31.16 7.65 -8.44
N VAL A 478 -31.23 7.44 -9.76
CA VAL A 478 -30.70 6.21 -10.38
C VAL A 478 -29.17 6.17 -10.25
N VAL A 479 -28.46 7.28 -10.52
CA VAL A 479 -27.00 7.36 -10.42
C VAL A 479 -26.52 7.19 -8.98
N ILE A 480 -27.21 7.81 -7.99
CA ILE A 480 -26.92 7.62 -6.57
C ILE A 480 -27.00 6.14 -6.20
N LYS A 481 -28.12 5.47 -6.53
CA LYS A 481 -28.31 4.05 -6.20
C LYS A 481 -27.36 3.13 -6.96
N ALA A 482 -26.96 3.49 -8.19
CA ALA A 482 -25.95 2.76 -8.93
C ALA A 482 -24.59 2.84 -8.22
N TYR A 483 -24.21 4.04 -7.77
CA TYR A 483 -22.99 4.24 -6.98
C TYR A 483 -23.03 3.47 -5.65
N ASP A 484 -24.16 3.56 -4.92
CA ASP A 484 -24.36 2.83 -3.67
C ASP A 484 -24.21 1.32 -3.85
N SER A 485 -24.77 0.77 -4.93
CA SER A 485 -24.64 -0.66 -5.29
C SER A 485 -23.17 -1.05 -5.52
N GLY A 486 -22.44 -0.23 -6.28
CA GLY A 486 -21.02 -0.43 -6.54
C GLY A 486 -20.17 -0.34 -5.27
N MET A 487 -20.34 0.73 -4.49
CA MET A 487 -19.54 0.96 -3.27
C MET A 487 -19.84 -0.07 -2.17
N THR A 488 -21.11 -0.49 -2.03
CA THR A 488 -21.47 -1.60 -1.13
C THR A 488 -20.74 -2.88 -1.51
N ALA A 489 -20.69 -3.20 -2.81
CA ALA A 489 -19.99 -4.38 -3.30
C ALA A 489 -18.46 -4.30 -3.06
N VAL A 490 -17.85 -3.12 -3.19
CA VAL A 490 -16.45 -2.88 -2.83
C VAL A 490 -16.21 -3.16 -1.36
N ALA A 491 -17.04 -2.63 -0.47
CA ALA A 491 -16.90 -2.83 0.97
C ALA A 491 -17.08 -4.31 1.37
N VAL A 492 -18.06 -5.01 0.77
CA VAL A 492 -18.25 -6.46 0.98
C VAL A 492 -17.05 -7.25 0.44
N GLY A 493 -16.54 -6.91 -0.74
CA GLY A 493 -15.34 -7.52 -1.33
C GLY A 493 -14.11 -7.35 -0.42
N ALA A 494 -13.87 -6.15 0.10
CA ALA A 494 -12.82 -5.89 1.06
C ALA A 494 -13.00 -6.69 2.37
N ALA A 495 -14.24 -6.80 2.88
CA ALA A 495 -14.54 -7.66 4.02
C ALA A 495 -14.16 -9.12 3.78
N LEU A 496 -14.55 -9.68 2.63
CA LEU A 496 -14.20 -11.06 2.27
C LEU A 496 -12.69 -11.26 2.19
N ILE A 497 -11.95 -10.34 1.59
CA ILE A 497 -10.48 -10.43 1.48
C ILE A 497 -9.83 -10.48 2.87
N VAL A 498 -10.20 -9.58 3.79
CA VAL A 498 -9.59 -9.59 5.12
C VAL A 498 -10.04 -10.77 5.98
N ILE A 499 -11.29 -11.25 5.82
CA ILE A 499 -11.78 -12.46 6.49
C ILE A 499 -11.00 -13.70 6.00
N ILE A 500 -10.76 -13.82 4.69
CA ILE A 500 -9.91 -14.88 4.11
C ILE A 500 -8.49 -14.79 4.68
N GLY A 501 -7.92 -13.59 4.79
CA GLY A 501 -6.64 -13.38 5.47
C GLY A 501 -6.66 -13.82 6.94
N GLY A 502 -7.76 -13.55 7.65
CA GLY A 502 -7.98 -14.01 9.02
C GLY A 502 -8.06 -15.54 9.14
N LEU A 503 -8.78 -16.19 8.24
CA LEU A 503 -8.83 -17.65 8.14
C LEU A 503 -7.44 -18.24 7.83
N ALA A 504 -6.72 -17.66 6.88
CA ALA A 504 -5.35 -18.09 6.59
C ALA A 504 -4.45 -17.97 7.83
N ALA A 505 -4.61 -16.91 8.62
CA ALA A 505 -3.89 -16.77 9.88
C ALA A 505 -4.27 -17.86 10.90
N VAL A 506 -5.55 -18.24 11.00
CA VAL A 506 -6.01 -19.33 11.88
C VAL A 506 -5.40 -20.67 11.49
N PHE A 507 -5.33 -20.98 10.20
CA PHE A 507 -4.92 -22.33 9.77
C PHE A 507 -3.41 -22.47 9.55
N LEU A 508 -2.74 -21.40 9.10
CA LEU A 508 -1.34 -21.45 8.67
C LEU A 508 -0.35 -20.93 9.70
N LEU A 509 -0.75 -19.96 10.56
CA LEU A 509 0.16 -19.47 11.59
C LEU A 509 0.29 -20.47 12.75
N LYS A 510 1.50 -20.55 13.29
CA LYS A 510 1.79 -21.33 14.49
C LYS A 510 1.65 -20.48 15.74
N ASN A 511 1.28 -21.07 16.88
CA ASN A 511 1.20 -20.36 18.17
C ASN A 511 2.58 -19.96 18.69
N HIS A 512 3.59 -20.85 18.52
CA HIS A 512 4.99 -20.59 18.80
C HIS A 512 5.81 -21.05 17.60
N VAL A 513 6.75 -20.21 17.19
CA VAL A 513 7.80 -20.62 16.25
C VAL A 513 9.02 -20.92 17.12
N ASP A 514 9.45 -22.17 17.08
CA ASP A 514 10.70 -22.58 17.75
C ASP A 514 11.81 -21.65 17.26
N SER A 515 12.52 -21.02 18.19
CA SER A 515 13.74 -20.31 17.87
C SER A 515 14.63 -21.30 17.13
N VAL A 516 15.06 -20.95 15.92
CA VAL A 516 16.07 -21.75 15.22
C VAL A 516 17.26 -21.81 16.18
N GLU A 517 17.49 -22.95 16.82
CA GLU A 517 18.74 -23.21 17.50
C GLU A 517 19.83 -22.91 16.48
N ILE A 518 20.55 -21.83 16.72
CA ILE A 518 21.81 -21.56 16.03
C ILE A 518 22.71 -22.68 16.52
N SER A 519 22.69 -23.82 15.85
CA SER A 519 23.69 -24.86 16.05
C SER A 519 25.00 -24.21 15.63
N ASP A 520 25.74 -23.83 16.62
CA ASP A 520 27.08 -23.29 16.53
C ASP A 520 28.01 -24.42 16.03
N ASN A 521 27.99 -24.64 14.72
CA ASN A 521 28.89 -25.56 14.04
C ASN A 521 30.31 -25.00 13.94
N SER A 522 30.67 -24.03 14.80
CA SER A 522 32.01 -23.49 14.90
C SER A 522 32.94 -24.32 15.81
N LYS A 523 32.46 -25.42 16.42
CA LYS A 523 33.28 -26.22 17.35
C LYS A 523 33.94 -27.45 16.76
N ASN A 524 33.88 -27.70 15.45
CA ASN A 524 34.59 -28.82 14.83
C ASN A 524 35.38 -28.38 13.60
N ARG A 525 36.36 -27.51 13.81
CA ARG A 525 37.55 -27.34 12.93
C ARG A 525 38.71 -26.93 13.82
N ASP A 526 39.22 -27.89 14.54
CA ASP A 526 40.62 -27.97 14.96
C ASP A 526 41.30 -29.08 14.14
#